data_7a52f98ad44735f8c3412ba488f46b2c
#
_entry.id   7a52f98ad44735f8c3412ba488f46b2c
#
_cell.length_a   1.000
_cell.length_b   1.000
_cell.length_c   1.000
_cell.angle_alpha   90.00
_cell.angle_beta   90.00
_cell.angle_gamma   90.00
#
_symmetry.space_group_name_H-M   'P 1'
#
loop_
_entity.id
_entity.type
_entity.pdbx_description
1 polymer ?
#
loop_
_entity_poly.entity_id
_entity_poly.type
_entity_poly.pdbx_seq_one_letter_code
_entity_poly.pdbx_strand_id
1 'polypeptide(L)'
;MSESMKFDYYYGMEAEQFSFYRVPRLLIKDKRFKGLSSDAKLLYGLMLDRMSLSIKNGWFDHKNRAYIHYTVEDIMEDLGCAKATCIKILAELDSKKGIGLIEKKRQGLGRPDIIYVKNFVVVQSPADQEGPEDKDPAVWKS
;
A
#
# COMPACT_ATOMS: atom_id res chain seq x y z
N MET A 1 -3.04 -35.39 2.85
CA MET A 1 -3.67 -35.34 1.93
C MET A 1 -4.41 -34.24 1.83
N SER A 2 -4.54 -33.77 1.03
CA SER A 2 -5.20 -32.67 0.95
C SER A 2 -6.54 -32.94 0.67
N GLU A 3 -7.39 -32.28 1.24
CA GLU A 3 -8.63 -32.40 0.90
C GLU A 3 -9.02 -31.56 -0.13
N SER A 4 -9.88 -31.90 -0.99
CA SER A 4 -10.36 -31.08 -2.03
C SER A 4 -11.23 -30.05 -1.43
N MET A 5 -10.95 -28.80 -1.69
CA MET A 5 -11.78 -27.71 -1.26
C MET A 5 -12.82 -27.43 -2.32
N LYS A 6 -14.02 -27.17 -1.88
CA LYS A 6 -15.06 -26.76 -2.79
C LYS A 6 -15.57 -25.42 -2.36
N PHE A 7 -15.72 -24.51 -3.32
CA PHE A 7 -16.21 -23.18 -3.04
C PHE A 7 -17.62 -23.06 -3.59
N ASP A 8 -18.44 -22.37 -2.89
CA ASP A 8 -19.83 -22.21 -3.26
C ASP A 8 -20.04 -20.92 -4.01
N TYR A 9 -21.21 -20.78 -4.59
CA TYR A 9 -21.59 -19.57 -5.29
C TYR A 9 -22.01 -18.52 -4.29
N TYR A 10 -21.97 -17.27 -4.70
CA TYR A 10 -22.54 -16.21 -3.88
C TYR A 10 -24.04 -16.17 -4.15
N TYR A 11 -24.82 -16.03 -3.11
CA TYR A 11 -26.26 -15.90 -3.23
C TYR A 11 -26.69 -14.58 -2.63
N GLY A 12 -27.22 -13.70 -3.44
CA GLY A 12 -27.76 -12.44 -2.94
C GLY A 12 -26.68 -11.55 -2.36
N MET A 13 -26.87 -11.15 -1.14
CA MET A 13 -25.98 -10.18 -0.49
C MET A 13 -24.85 -10.81 0.27
N GLU A 14 -24.63 -12.08 0.11
CA GLU A 14 -23.60 -12.75 0.90
C GLU A 14 -22.20 -12.21 0.70
N ALA A 15 -21.95 -11.65 -0.47
CA ALA A 15 -20.63 -11.12 -0.73
C ALA A 15 -20.26 -9.99 0.22
N GLU A 16 -21.24 -9.36 0.84
CA GLU A 16 -20.96 -8.25 1.72
C GLU A 16 -20.55 -8.69 3.11
N GLN A 17 -20.54 -9.97 3.36
CA GLN A 17 -20.16 -10.47 4.67
C GLN A 17 -18.67 -10.53 4.89
N PHE A 18 -17.87 -10.32 3.86
CA PHE A 18 -16.44 -10.48 3.97
C PHE A 18 -15.75 -9.14 4.12
N SER A 19 -14.62 -9.16 4.80
CA SER A 19 -13.79 -7.97 4.83
C SER A 19 -12.82 -8.04 3.67
N PHE A 20 -12.31 -6.90 3.27
CA PHE A 20 -11.48 -6.81 2.08
C PHE A 20 -10.29 -5.91 2.31
N TYR A 21 -9.19 -6.26 1.69
CA TYR A 21 -8.13 -5.29 1.48
C TYR A 21 -8.51 -4.53 0.21
N ARG A 22 -8.06 -3.30 0.10
CA ARG A 22 -8.39 -2.48 -1.04
C ARG A 22 -7.16 -2.17 -1.85
N VAL A 23 -7.24 -2.42 -3.14
CA VAL A 23 -6.18 -2.02 -4.06
C VAL A 23 -6.73 -0.87 -4.87
N PRO A 24 -6.10 0.30 -4.80
CA PRO A 24 -6.64 1.44 -5.55
C PRO A 24 -6.74 1.14 -7.03
N ARG A 25 -7.86 1.51 -7.59
CA ARG A 25 -8.10 1.27 -9.01
C ARG A 25 -7.02 1.92 -9.87
N LEU A 26 -6.50 3.04 -9.41
CA LEU A 26 -5.48 3.77 -10.15
C LEU A 26 -4.24 2.92 -10.39
N LEU A 27 -3.87 2.07 -9.44
CA LEU A 27 -2.70 1.20 -9.63
C LEU A 27 -2.89 0.22 -10.78
N ILE A 28 -4.13 -0.10 -11.08
CA ILE A 28 -4.43 -1.04 -12.15
C ILE A 28 -4.58 -0.32 -13.48
N LYS A 29 -5.24 0.82 -13.46
CA LYS A 29 -5.63 1.48 -14.70
C LYS A 29 -4.64 2.51 -15.25
N ASP A 30 -3.90 3.16 -14.38
CA ASP A 30 -3.04 4.25 -14.82
C ASP A 30 -1.76 3.71 -15.45
N LYS A 31 -1.35 4.31 -16.57
CA LYS A 31 -0.17 3.87 -17.30
C LYS A 31 1.09 3.92 -16.47
N ARG A 32 1.19 4.86 -15.56
CA ARG A 32 2.39 5.04 -14.76
C ARG A 32 2.70 3.81 -13.91
N PHE A 33 1.67 3.01 -13.60
CA PHE A 33 1.85 1.88 -12.70
C PHE A 33 1.80 0.54 -13.41
N LYS A 34 1.78 0.55 -14.75
CA LYS A 34 1.73 -0.72 -15.47
C LYS A 34 2.97 -1.56 -15.29
N GLY A 35 4.09 -0.93 -14.99
CA GLY A 35 5.33 -1.68 -14.76
C GLY A 35 5.45 -2.31 -13.40
N LEU A 36 4.56 -1.98 -12.47
CA LEU A 36 4.61 -2.60 -11.17
C LEU A 36 4.05 -4.01 -11.24
N SER A 37 4.67 -4.93 -10.50
CA SER A 37 4.14 -6.29 -10.47
C SER A 37 2.81 -6.32 -9.72
N SER A 38 2.04 -7.35 -9.97
CA SER A 38 0.78 -7.55 -9.24
C SER A 38 1.04 -7.69 -7.75
N ASP A 39 2.14 -8.34 -7.39
CA ASP A 39 2.49 -8.50 -5.99
C ASP A 39 2.77 -7.16 -5.32
N ALA A 40 3.42 -6.25 -6.02
CA ALA A 40 3.70 -4.93 -5.48
C ALA A 40 2.40 -4.16 -5.26
N LYS A 41 1.46 -4.28 -6.19
CA LYS A 41 0.18 -3.61 -6.05
C LYS A 41 -0.61 -4.17 -4.88
N LEU A 42 -0.55 -5.49 -4.71
CA LEU A 42 -1.22 -6.13 -3.59
C LEU A 42 -0.60 -5.67 -2.28
N LEU A 43 0.72 -5.62 -2.22
CA LEU A 43 1.40 -5.17 -1.01
C LEU A 43 1.00 -3.75 -0.65
N TYR A 44 0.88 -2.88 -1.64
CA TYR A 44 0.44 -1.51 -1.36
C TYR A 44 -0.94 -1.51 -0.72
N GLY A 45 -1.85 -2.38 -1.17
CA GLY A 45 -3.17 -2.52 -0.56
C GLY A 45 -3.10 -2.97 0.89
N LEU A 46 -2.20 -3.91 1.19
CA LEU A 46 -2.01 -4.36 2.57
C LEU A 46 -1.48 -3.22 3.43
N MET A 47 -0.59 -2.41 2.87
CA MET A 47 -0.04 -1.28 3.60
C MET A 47 -1.07 -0.20 3.87
N LEU A 48 -1.99 0.02 2.93
CA LEU A 48 -3.08 0.97 3.16
C LEU A 48 -3.95 0.53 4.32
N ASP A 49 -4.17 -0.77 4.44
CA ASP A 49 -4.97 -1.29 5.53
C ASP A 49 -4.28 -1.03 6.87
N ARG A 50 -2.98 -1.27 6.92
CA ARG A 50 -2.23 -0.99 8.15
C ARG A 50 -2.21 0.50 8.46
N MET A 51 -2.17 1.34 7.44
CA MET A 51 -2.17 2.77 7.66
C MET A 51 -3.48 3.24 8.26
N SER A 52 -4.58 2.61 7.88
CA SER A 52 -5.87 2.95 8.48
C SER A 52 -5.84 2.71 9.98
N LEU A 53 -5.22 1.60 10.41
CA LEU A 53 -5.10 1.32 11.83
C LEU A 53 -4.15 2.28 12.50
N SER A 54 -3.07 2.65 11.85
CA SER A 54 -2.12 3.61 12.41
C SER A 54 -2.78 4.95 12.65
N ILE A 55 -3.60 5.38 11.73
CA ILE A 55 -4.30 6.64 11.87
C ILE A 55 -5.24 6.59 13.07
N LYS A 56 -5.95 5.49 13.24
CA LYS A 56 -6.85 5.34 14.37
C LYS A 56 -6.08 5.33 15.69
N ASN A 57 -4.84 4.83 15.68
CA ASN A 57 -4.04 4.77 16.87
C ASN A 57 -3.23 6.03 17.11
N GLY A 58 -3.30 6.99 16.21
CA GLY A 58 -2.58 8.25 16.37
C GLY A 58 -1.10 8.16 16.08
N TRP A 59 -0.69 7.23 15.21
CA TRP A 59 0.72 7.06 14.91
C TRP A 59 1.13 8.05 13.81
N PHE A 60 1.51 9.24 14.24
CA PHE A 60 1.95 10.30 13.33
C PHE A 60 3.33 10.78 13.78
N ASP A 61 4.14 11.21 12.83
CA ASP A 61 5.43 11.77 13.18
C ASP A 61 5.28 13.25 13.51
N HIS A 62 6.41 13.93 13.77
CA HIS A 62 6.38 15.34 14.19
C HIS A 62 5.86 16.27 13.09
N LYS A 63 5.79 15.81 11.86
CA LYS A 63 5.20 16.57 10.77
C LYS A 63 3.78 16.15 10.49
N ASN A 64 3.20 15.38 11.40
CA ASN A 64 1.82 14.91 11.27
C ASN A 64 1.61 13.96 10.10
N ARG A 65 2.62 13.19 9.74
CA ARG A 65 2.50 12.20 8.68
C ARG A 65 2.30 10.83 9.30
N ALA A 66 1.29 10.11 8.81
CA ALA A 66 1.00 8.78 9.31
C ALA A 66 2.08 7.79 8.85
N TYR A 67 2.44 6.86 9.70
CA TYR A 67 3.40 5.83 9.34
C TYR A 67 2.94 4.48 9.82
N ILE A 68 3.53 3.43 9.29
CA ILE A 68 3.21 2.07 9.70
C ILE A 68 4.49 1.34 10.09
N HIS A 69 4.31 0.27 10.85
CA HIS A 69 5.35 -0.70 11.10
C HIS A 69 4.96 -1.97 10.35
N TYR A 70 5.84 -2.45 9.51
CA TYR A 70 5.51 -3.62 8.71
C TYR A 70 6.86 -4.27 8.37
N THR A 71 7.21 -5.32 9.07
CA THR A 71 8.51 -5.93 8.89
C THR A 71 8.52 -6.84 7.67
N VAL A 72 9.71 -7.16 7.20
CA VAL A 72 9.86 -8.11 6.11
C VAL A 72 9.23 -9.44 6.49
N GLU A 73 9.41 -9.86 7.73
CA GLU A 73 8.82 -11.12 8.20
C GLU A 73 7.30 -11.07 8.15
N ASP A 74 6.72 -9.96 8.54
CA ASP A 74 5.26 -9.81 8.48
C ASP A 74 4.76 -9.87 7.06
N ILE A 75 5.46 -9.24 6.14
CA ILE A 75 5.07 -9.22 4.74
C ILE A 75 5.19 -10.61 4.16
N MET A 76 6.28 -11.31 4.48
CA MET A 76 6.47 -12.67 4.00
C MET A 76 5.32 -13.57 4.44
N GLU A 77 4.89 -13.40 5.68
CA GLU A 77 3.80 -14.19 6.17
C GLU A 77 2.49 -13.85 5.47
N ASP A 78 2.22 -12.59 5.31
CA ASP A 78 0.96 -12.16 4.69
C ASP A 78 0.88 -12.55 3.22
N LEU A 79 1.97 -12.42 2.48
CA LEU A 79 1.95 -12.72 1.06
C LEU A 79 2.32 -14.17 0.75
N GLY A 80 2.87 -14.89 1.73
CA GLY A 80 3.28 -16.27 1.50
C GLY A 80 4.46 -16.38 0.57
N CYS A 81 5.42 -15.46 0.68
CA CYS A 81 6.55 -15.46 -0.24
C CYS A 81 7.87 -15.54 0.52
N ALA A 82 8.92 -15.85 -0.23
CA ALA A 82 10.26 -15.94 0.34
C ALA A 82 10.83 -14.53 0.57
N LYS A 83 11.86 -14.46 1.38
CA LYS A 83 12.47 -13.17 1.72
C LYS A 83 12.97 -12.44 0.49
N ALA A 84 13.62 -13.13 -0.42
CA ALA A 84 14.14 -12.48 -1.61
C ALA A 84 13.04 -11.86 -2.44
N THR A 85 11.91 -12.54 -2.55
CA THR A 85 10.76 -12.01 -3.28
C THR A 85 10.20 -10.79 -2.57
N CYS A 86 10.11 -10.85 -1.25
CA CYS A 86 9.61 -9.73 -0.46
C CYS A 86 10.47 -8.50 -0.67
N ILE A 87 11.78 -8.66 -0.62
CA ILE A 87 12.69 -7.53 -0.80
C ILE A 87 12.55 -6.95 -2.19
N LYS A 88 12.36 -7.81 -3.19
CA LYS A 88 12.20 -7.34 -4.56
C LYS A 88 10.91 -6.54 -4.72
N ILE A 89 9.82 -7.02 -4.13
CA ILE A 89 8.55 -6.32 -4.21
C ILE A 89 8.62 -4.98 -3.49
N LEU A 90 9.26 -4.95 -2.32
CA LEU A 90 9.42 -3.70 -1.60
C LEU A 90 10.24 -2.71 -2.41
N ALA A 91 11.26 -3.18 -3.11
CA ALA A 91 12.09 -2.30 -3.91
C ALA A 91 11.29 -1.65 -5.05
N GLU A 92 10.29 -2.34 -5.58
CA GLU A 92 9.47 -1.74 -6.63
C GLU A 92 8.73 -0.51 -6.12
N LEU A 93 8.32 -0.52 -4.86
CA LEU A 93 7.52 0.56 -4.29
C LEU A 93 8.37 1.65 -3.66
N ASP A 94 9.60 1.35 -3.32
CA ASP A 94 10.43 2.21 -2.49
C ASP A 94 10.82 3.52 -3.17
N SER A 95 11.01 4.56 -2.38
CA SER A 95 11.33 5.87 -2.91
C SER A 95 12.73 5.96 -3.49
N LYS A 96 13.65 5.09 -3.07
CA LYS A 96 15.01 5.14 -3.58
C LYS A 96 15.24 4.20 -4.74
N LYS A 97 14.58 3.06 -4.75
CA LYS A 97 14.85 2.06 -5.76
C LYS A 97 13.73 1.87 -6.75
N GLY A 98 12.55 2.34 -6.44
CA GLY A 98 11.38 2.09 -7.25
C GLY A 98 10.58 3.33 -7.55
N ILE A 99 9.26 3.14 -7.62
CA ILE A 99 8.38 4.21 -8.06
C ILE A 99 8.12 5.27 -7.00
N GLY A 100 8.40 4.96 -5.75
CA GLY A 100 8.29 5.98 -4.70
C GLY A 100 6.95 6.06 -4.00
N LEU A 101 6.15 5.00 -4.05
CA LEU A 101 4.88 5.01 -3.34
C LEU A 101 5.03 4.71 -1.84
N ILE A 102 6.19 4.27 -1.42
CA ILE A 102 6.47 4.13 0.01
C ILE A 102 7.86 4.68 0.27
N GLU A 103 8.08 5.05 1.52
CA GLU A 103 9.38 5.52 1.94
C GLU A 103 9.70 4.87 3.27
N LYS A 104 10.80 4.13 3.32
CA LYS A 104 11.20 3.45 4.53
C LYS A 104 12.19 4.31 5.28
N LYS A 105 12.02 4.44 6.58
CA LYS A 105 12.91 5.23 7.38
C LYS A 105 13.39 4.45 8.57
N ARG A 106 14.70 4.41 8.75
CA ARG A 106 15.30 3.76 9.89
C ARG A 106 15.30 4.73 11.04
N GLN A 107 14.93 4.23 12.22
CA GLN A 107 14.88 5.10 13.38
C GLN A 107 16.08 4.94 14.28
N GLY A 108 16.99 4.05 13.95
CA GLY A 108 18.18 3.88 14.74
C GLY A 108 18.21 2.55 15.47
N LEU A 109 19.29 2.37 16.21
CA LEU A 109 19.52 1.11 16.87
C LEU A 109 18.45 0.80 17.88
N GLY A 110 17.95 -0.39 17.85
CA GLY A 110 16.94 -0.82 18.81
C GLY A 110 15.54 -0.33 18.55
N ARG A 111 15.32 0.40 17.46
CA ARG A 111 14.00 0.88 17.13
C ARG A 111 13.56 0.30 15.81
N PRO A 112 12.30 -0.07 15.69
CA PRO A 112 11.82 -0.62 14.41
C PRO A 112 11.79 0.46 13.34
N ASP A 113 12.00 0.05 12.11
CA ASP A 113 11.86 0.95 10.98
C ASP A 113 10.41 1.34 10.82
N ILE A 114 10.19 2.50 10.25
CA ILE A 114 8.84 2.91 9.92
C ILE A 114 8.74 3.07 8.41
N ILE A 115 7.51 2.99 7.91
CA ILE A 115 7.24 3.14 6.50
C ILE A 115 6.15 4.19 6.34
N TYR A 116 6.40 5.16 5.47
CA TYR A 116 5.38 6.10 5.08
C TYR A 116 4.74 5.56 3.80
N VAL A 117 3.43 5.44 3.80
CA VAL A 117 2.70 5.01 2.61
C VAL A 117 2.18 6.27 1.96
N LYS A 118 2.61 6.52 0.73
CA LYS A 118 2.30 7.78 0.06
C LYS A 118 1.07 7.63 -0.81
N ASN A 119 0.42 8.76 -1.04
CA ASN A 119 -0.75 8.75 -1.88
C ASN A 119 -0.35 9.13 -3.30
N PHE A 120 -1.33 9.30 -4.17
CA PHE A 120 -1.06 9.52 -5.59
C PHE A 120 -0.93 10.99 -5.98
N VAL A 121 -0.96 11.87 -5.00
CA VAL A 121 -0.79 13.28 -5.30
C VAL A 121 0.69 13.51 -5.53
N VAL A 122 1.05 13.97 -6.70
CA VAL A 122 2.44 14.22 -7.04
C VAL A 122 2.77 15.62 -6.57
N VAL A 123 3.78 15.73 -5.69
CA VAL A 123 4.21 17.03 -5.21
C VAL A 123 5.15 17.62 -6.22
N GLN A 124 4.80 18.78 -6.74
CA GLN A 124 5.61 19.43 -7.75
C GLN A 124 6.06 20.78 -7.20
N SER A 125 6.66 21.57 -8.05
CA SER A 125 7.09 22.89 -7.61
C SER A 125 5.88 23.70 -7.20
N PRO A 126 6.09 24.74 -6.40
CA PRO A 126 4.93 25.54 -5.97
C PRO A 126 4.13 26.11 -7.13
N ALA A 127 4.78 26.44 -8.21
CA ALA A 127 4.04 26.97 -9.35
C ALA A 127 3.10 25.92 -9.92
N ASP A 128 3.52 24.67 -9.94
CA ASP A 128 2.67 23.64 -10.49
C ASP A 128 1.54 23.32 -9.54
N GLN A 129 1.72 23.53 -8.27
CA GLN A 129 0.69 23.19 -7.33
C GLN A 129 -0.44 24.17 -7.31
N GLU A 130 -0.26 25.30 -7.94
CA GLU A 130 -1.31 26.27 -7.97
C GLU A 130 -2.36 25.99 -8.97
N GLY A 131 -2.26 24.99 -9.68
CA GLY A 131 -3.25 24.68 -10.67
C GLY A 131 -4.57 24.45 -10.03
N PRO A 132 -5.53 24.71 -10.70
CA PRO A 132 -6.82 24.59 -10.19
C PRO A 132 -7.05 23.23 -9.73
N GLU A 133 -6.98 22.78 -9.58
CA GLU A 133 -7.22 21.90 -9.32
C GLU A 133 -7.68 21.16 -9.15
N ASP A 134 -7.75 21.19 -9.29
CA ASP A 134 -8.14 20.57 -9.29
C ASP A 134 -8.15 19.34 -9.21
N LYS A 135 -7.93 18.93 -8.61
CA LYS A 135 -7.95 17.70 -8.45
C LYS A 135 -9.25 17.15 -8.56
N ASP A 136 -9.60 16.26 -9.34
CA ASP A 136 -10.85 15.60 -9.48
C ASP A 136 -10.93 14.55 -8.40
N PRO A 137 -11.81 14.69 -7.45
CA PRO A 137 -11.88 13.72 -6.37
C PRO A 137 -12.17 12.31 -6.85
N ALA A 138 -12.77 12.17 -7.99
CA ALA A 138 -13.08 10.82 -8.48
C ALA A 138 -11.82 10.01 -8.72
N VAL A 139 -10.71 10.66 -8.95
CA VAL A 139 -9.46 9.96 -9.15
C VAL A 139 -9.09 9.18 -7.90
N TRP A 140 -9.40 9.71 -6.74
CA TRP A 140 -9.04 9.06 -5.51
C TRP A 140 -10.03 8.04 -5.06
N LYS A 141 -11.25 8.16 -5.49
CA LYS A 141 -12.27 7.28 -5.06
C LYS A 141 -12.42 6.05 -5.89
N SER A 142 -11.77 5.98 -6.95
CA SER A 142 -11.94 4.86 -7.85
C SER A 142 -11.45 3.52 -7.28
#